data_94e0cd898720dcd8e0a17e4c28199e0c
#
_entry.id   94e0cd898720dcd8e0a17e4c28199e0c
#
_cell.length_a   1.000
_cell.length_b   1.000
_cell.length_c   1.000
_cell.angle_alpha   90.00
_cell.angle_beta   90.00
_cell.angle_gamma   90.00
#
_symmetry.space_group_name_H-M   'P 1'
#
loop_
_entity.id
_entity.type
_entity.pdbx_description
1 polymer ?
#
loop_
_entity_poly.entity_id
_entity_poly.type
_entity_poly.pdbx_seq_one_letter_code
_entity_poly.pdbx_strand_id
1 'polypeptide(L)'
;MNGEKSFYTLPLKVSSNAIYLRIKENYEYKDVALLHSDAMAVYLREYNGNEDIGEKYERSKMLSQPLTVCTVDQLFRFVYRALGTEIFAATLKYSKLVLDEIQAYEPRVIATIIYGLKMIQEMGGKFAIITATFPPVLKYFMEQYGLVEGKQYIFKDFTGKEYQVEKYPRHKVEIRHSEMNLDEIRLRGKNRKVLVICNTVSKAQKLYKKL
;
A
#
# COMPACT_ATOMS: atom_id res chain seq x y z
N MET A 1 14.85 18.35 16.28
CA MET A 1 14.20 17.35 15.42
C MET A 1 12.71 17.55 15.54
N ASN A 2 12.05 17.96 14.48
CA ASN A 2 10.60 17.99 14.48
C ASN A 2 10.13 16.54 14.51
N GLY A 3 9.57 16.09 15.64
CA GLY A 3 9.14 14.71 15.87
C GLY A 3 7.92 14.29 15.06
N GLU A 4 7.88 14.64 13.76
CA GLU A 4 6.83 14.21 12.85
C GLU A 4 7.01 12.75 12.49
N LYS A 5 5.99 11.96 12.78
CA LYS A 5 5.90 10.56 12.34
C LYS A 5 5.21 10.46 10.99
N SER A 6 5.61 9.47 10.22
CA SER A 6 5.01 9.18 8.92
C SER A 6 4.67 7.71 8.80
N PHE A 7 3.51 7.43 8.23
CA PHE A 7 3.03 6.09 7.93
C PHE A 7 2.80 5.95 6.44
N TYR A 8 3.30 4.87 5.86
CA TYR A 8 3.08 4.53 4.47
C TYR A 8 2.33 3.19 4.40
N THR A 9 1.09 3.21 3.97
CA THR A 9 0.24 2.02 3.97
C THR A 9 -0.01 1.49 2.57
N LEU A 10 0.04 0.17 2.46
CA LEU A 10 -0.17 -0.58 1.22
C LEU A 10 -1.16 -1.71 1.45
N PRO A 11 -1.91 -2.13 0.42
CA PRO A 11 -2.90 -3.21 0.54
C PRO A 11 -2.28 -4.60 0.73
N LEU A 12 -1.05 -4.79 0.26
CA LEU A 12 -0.41 -6.11 0.25
C LEU A 12 0.88 -6.11 1.08
N LYS A 13 1.06 -7.14 1.92
CA LYS A 13 2.27 -7.36 2.70
C LYS A 13 3.54 -7.42 1.84
N VAL A 14 3.44 -8.07 0.67
CA VAL A 14 4.57 -8.19 -0.28
C VAL A 14 5.00 -6.80 -0.78
N SER A 15 4.06 -5.93 -1.10
CA SER A 15 4.35 -4.56 -1.50
C SER A 15 4.95 -3.74 -0.34
N SER A 16 4.44 -3.95 0.88
CA SER A 16 5.00 -3.32 2.09
C SER A 16 6.45 -3.75 2.32
N ASN A 17 6.75 -5.04 2.17
CA ASN A 17 8.12 -5.56 2.26
C ASN A 17 9.04 -4.89 1.23
N ALA A 18 8.58 -4.81 -0.02
CA ALA A 18 9.39 -4.25 -1.12
C ALA A 18 9.70 -2.76 -0.89
N ILE A 19 8.72 -1.98 -0.44
CA ILE A 19 8.91 -0.55 -0.13
C ILE A 19 9.83 -0.38 1.08
N TYR A 20 9.63 -1.15 2.15
CA TYR A 20 10.48 -1.13 3.34
C TYR A 20 11.95 -1.41 3.00
N LEU A 21 12.23 -2.48 2.25
CA LEU A 21 13.58 -2.84 1.83
C LEU A 21 14.19 -1.76 0.92
N ARG A 22 13.42 -1.24 -0.03
CA ARG A 22 13.86 -0.15 -0.91
C ARG A 22 14.24 1.11 -0.13
N ILE A 23 13.48 1.47 0.91
CA ILE A 23 13.78 2.62 1.76
C ILE A 23 15.12 2.41 2.47
N LYS A 24 15.36 1.23 3.02
CA LYS A 24 16.61 0.89 3.70
C LYS A 24 17.81 0.87 2.77
N GLU A 25 17.67 0.23 1.62
CA GLU A 25 18.77 -0.03 0.69
C GLU A 25 19.09 1.17 -0.20
N ASN A 26 18.06 1.75 -0.86
CA ASN A 26 18.28 2.79 -1.86
C ASN A 26 18.43 4.19 -1.26
N TYR A 27 17.82 4.43 -0.09
CA TYR A 27 17.87 5.72 0.59
C TYR A 27 18.70 5.68 1.87
N GLU A 28 19.30 4.53 2.20
CA GLU A 28 20.10 4.31 3.40
C GLU A 28 19.43 4.78 4.71
N TYR A 29 18.09 4.82 4.70
CA TYR A 29 17.31 5.29 5.82
C TYR A 29 17.01 4.14 6.80
N LYS A 30 17.68 4.16 7.95
CA LYS A 30 17.63 3.09 8.95
C LYS A 30 16.45 3.18 9.91
N ASP A 31 15.91 4.39 10.14
CA ASP A 31 14.83 4.65 11.10
C ASP A 31 13.44 4.34 10.52
N VAL A 32 13.32 3.21 9.85
CA VAL A 32 12.09 2.71 9.25
C VAL A 32 11.66 1.40 9.90
N ALA A 33 10.38 1.30 10.23
CA ALA A 33 9.75 0.08 10.71
C ALA A 33 8.89 -0.57 9.62
N LEU A 34 8.72 -1.87 9.74
CA LEU A 34 7.77 -2.67 8.98
C LEU A 34 6.71 -3.23 9.94
N LEU A 35 5.42 -3.06 9.63
CA LEU A 35 4.33 -3.50 10.50
C LEU A 35 3.22 -4.19 9.70
N HIS A 36 3.19 -5.50 9.76
CA HIS A 36 2.10 -6.37 9.31
C HIS A 36 2.22 -7.74 9.99
N SER A 37 1.28 -8.64 9.81
CA SER A 37 1.23 -9.94 10.52
C SER A 37 2.49 -10.80 10.35
N ASP A 38 3.21 -10.65 9.24
CA ASP A 38 4.39 -11.46 8.90
C ASP A 38 5.71 -10.67 8.98
N ALA A 39 5.70 -9.46 9.55
CA ALA A 39 6.87 -8.58 9.62
C ALA A 39 8.05 -9.21 10.37
N MET A 40 7.78 -10.02 11.40
CA MET A 40 8.80 -10.76 12.14
C MET A 40 9.65 -11.64 11.22
N ALA A 41 9.03 -12.30 10.24
CA ALA A 41 9.77 -13.14 9.29
C ALA A 41 10.72 -12.33 8.39
N VAL A 42 10.39 -11.07 8.09
CA VAL A 42 11.26 -10.16 7.34
C VAL A 42 12.44 -9.73 8.21
N TYR A 43 12.18 -9.32 9.46
CA TYR A 43 13.24 -8.96 10.41
C TYR A 43 14.23 -10.11 10.66
N LEU A 44 13.74 -11.36 10.77
CA LEU A 44 14.59 -12.54 10.93
C LEU A 44 15.50 -12.78 9.72
N ARG A 45 15.05 -12.49 8.50
CA ARG A 45 15.87 -12.61 7.28
C ARG A 45 16.96 -11.54 7.19
N GLU A 46 16.70 -10.37 7.78
CA GLU A 46 17.67 -9.27 7.83
C GLU A 46 18.66 -9.38 9.00
N TYR A 47 18.48 -10.39 9.84
CA TYR A 47 19.31 -10.56 11.04
C TYR A 47 20.78 -10.80 10.70
N ASN A 48 21.62 -9.97 11.30
CA ASN A 48 23.08 -10.01 11.13
C ASN A 48 23.84 -10.28 12.45
N GLY A 49 23.14 -10.72 13.49
CA GLY A 49 23.73 -11.02 14.81
C GLY A 49 23.88 -9.84 15.77
N ASN A 50 23.65 -8.60 15.33
CA ASN A 50 23.93 -7.38 16.11
C ASN A 50 22.70 -6.68 16.69
N GLU A 51 21.49 -7.12 16.37
CA GLU A 51 20.25 -6.48 16.82
C GLU A 51 19.34 -7.48 17.55
N ASP A 52 18.67 -7.03 18.59
CA ASP A 52 17.55 -7.79 19.18
C ASP A 52 16.32 -7.62 18.29
N ILE A 53 16.01 -8.68 17.53
CA ILE A 53 14.87 -8.70 16.60
C ILE A 53 13.54 -8.61 17.36
N GLY A 54 13.47 -9.20 18.55
CA GLY A 54 12.28 -9.13 19.41
C GLY A 54 11.99 -7.68 19.80
N GLU A 55 13.02 -6.98 20.27
CA GLU A 55 12.90 -5.56 20.60
C GLU A 55 12.52 -4.71 19.39
N LYS A 56 13.14 -4.93 18.25
CA LYS A 56 12.84 -4.22 16.99
C LYS A 56 11.39 -4.41 16.56
N TYR A 57 10.89 -5.64 16.65
CA TYR A 57 9.51 -5.95 16.32
C TYR A 57 8.52 -5.31 17.30
N GLU A 58 8.78 -5.38 18.62
CA GLU A 58 7.94 -4.71 19.62
C GLU A 58 7.95 -3.18 19.43
N ARG A 59 9.10 -2.57 19.15
CA ARG A 59 9.18 -1.15 18.80
C ARG A 59 8.34 -0.79 17.58
N SER A 60 8.27 -1.67 16.57
CA SER A 60 7.42 -1.43 15.40
C SER A 60 5.93 -1.43 15.74
N LYS A 61 5.48 -2.34 16.61
CA LYS A 61 4.11 -2.38 17.12
C LYS A 61 3.74 -1.15 17.96
N MET A 62 4.69 -0.61 18.69
CA MET A 62 4.54 0.61 19.49
C MET A 62 4.65 1.89 18.67
N LEU A 63 4.74 1.77 17.33
CA LEU A 63 4.88 2.89 16.39
C LEU A 63 6.02 3.85 16.77
N SER A 64 7.12 3.33 17.32
CA SER A 64 8.19 4.15 17.88
C SER A 64 9.09 4.79 16.82
N GLN A 65 9.18 4.21 15.62
CA GLN A 65 10.02 4.72 14.54
C GLN A 65 9.43 5.95 13.84
N PRO A 66 10.27 6.86 13.32
CA PRO A 66 9.82 8.04 12.57
C PRO A 66 9.04 7.69 11.30
N LEU A 67 9.41 6.60 10.62
CA LEU A 67 8.70 6.09 9.45
C LEU A 67 8.27 4.64 9.68
N THR A 68 7.01 4.35 9.41
CA THR A 68 6.49 2.99 9.45
C THR A 68 5.82 2.64 8.12
N VAL A 69 6.29 1.58 7.47
CA VAL A 69 5.62 0.95 6.33
C VAL A 69 4.72 -0.16 6.86
N CYS A 70 3.44 -0.15 6.53
CA CYS A 70 2.49 -1.08 7.13
C CYS A 70 1.32 -1.41 6.20
N THR A 71 0.55 -2.42 6.60
CA THR A 71 -0.77 -2.66 6.03
C THR A 71 -1.84 -1.91 6.84
N VAL A 72 -2.92 -1.52 6.17
CA VAL A 72 -3.95 -0.65 6.77
C VAL A 72 -4.63 -1.28 7.98
N ASP A 73 -4.81 -2.60 7.99
CA ASP A 73 -5.41 -3.36 9.08
C ASP A 73 -4.63 -3.23 10.40
N GLN A 74 -3.33 -3.02 10.34
CA GLN A 74 -2.52 -2.81 11.53
C GLN A 74 -2.73 -1.41 12.13
N LEU A 75 -2.91 -0.41 11.28
CA LEU A 75 -2.96 0.98 11.71
C LEU A 75 -4.39 1.42 12.06
N PHE A 76 -5.41 0.96 11.34
CA PHE A 76 -6.80 1.42 11.48
C PHE A 76 -7.62 0.70 12.57
N ARG A 77 -6.96 -0.05 13.44
CA ARG A 77 -7.62 -0.73 14.58
C ARG A 77 -8.38 0.22 15.51
N PHE A 78 -7.91 1.45 15.63
CA PHE A 78 -8.55 2.47 16.49
C PHE A 78 -9.96 2.84 16.03
N VAL A 79 -10.29 2.65 14.76
CA VAL A 79 -11.63 2.91 14.20
C VAL A 79 -12.69 2.08 14.91
N TYR A 80 -12.34 0.87 15.33
CA TYR A 80 -13.24 -0.04 16.04
C TYR A 80 -13.26 0.17 17.57
N ARG A 81 -12.50 1.14 18.07
CA ARG A 81 -12.40 1.49 19.51
C ARG A 81 -12.08 0.29 20.41
N ALA A 82 -11.31 -0.66 19.90
CA ALA A 82 -10.85 -1.80 20.69
C ALA A 82 -9.86 -1.34 21.77
N LEU A 83 -9.87 -1.99 22.91
CA LEU A 83 -8.94 -1.71 24.02
C LEU A 83 -7.48 -1.85 23.54
N GLY A 84 -6.62 -0.92 23.95
CA GLY A 84 -5.20 -0.90 23.57
C GLY A 84 -4.93 -0.29 22.19
N THR A 85 -5.96 0.26 21.52
CA THR A 85 -5.78 0.93 20.21
C THR A 85 -5.62 2.45 20.34
N GLU A 86 -5.64 2.99 21.53
CA GLU A 86 -5.53 4.43 21.80
C GLU A 86 -4.20 5.00 21.32
N ILE A 87 -3.13 4.19 21.35
CA ILE A 87 -1.80 4.59 20.86
C ILE A 87 -1.83 4.93 19.37
N PHE A 88 -2.65 4.23 18.57
CA PHE A 88 -2.78 4.50 17.13
C PHE A 88 -3.43 5.86 16.91
N ALA A 89 -4.56 6.13 17.57
CA ALA A 89 -5.25 7.42 17.50
C ALA A 89 -4.35 8.57 17.99
N ALA A 90 -3.70 8.39 19.14
CA ALA A 90 -2.79 9.38 19.71
C ALA A 90 -1.61 9.69 18.77
N THR A 91 -1.04 8.67 18.13
CA THR A 91 0.08 8.85 17.20
C THR A 91 -0.38 9.50 15.90
N LEU A 92 -1.51 9.06 15.34
CA LEU A 92 -2.03 9.58 14.07
C LEU A 92 -2.46 11.05 14.15
N LYS A 93 -2.81 11.54 15.35
CA LYS A 93 -3.14 12.95 15.58
C LYS A 93 -2.06 13.93 15.11
N TYR A 94 -0.78 13.58 15.24
CA TYR A 94 0.35 14.44 14.87
C TYR A 94 1.20 13.89 13.71
N SER A 95 0.72 12.81 13.07
CA SER A 95 1.45 12.12 12.01
C SER A 95 0.98 12.50 10.62
N LYS A 96 1.79 12.12 9.64
CA LYS A 96 1.44 12.12 8.22
C LYS A 96 1.17 10.70 7.76
N LEU A 97 0.00 10.45 7.22
CA LEU A 97 -0.41 9.15 6.71
C LEU A 97 -0.46 9.17 5.18
N VAL A 98 0.24 8.27 4.53
CA VAL A 98 0.14 8.02 3.08
C VAL A 98 -0.58 6.68 2.88
N LEU A 99 -1.66 6.72 2.12
CA LEU A 99 -2.40 5.54 1.66
C LEU A 99 -2.12 5.35 0.18
N ASP A 100 -1.46 4.25 -0.15
CA ASP A 100 -1.15 3.91 -1.54
C ASP A 100 -2.09 2.81 -2.04
N GLU A 101 -2.49 2.91 -3.32
CA GLU A 101 -3.35 1.94 -4.01
C GLU A 101 -4.69 1.69 -3.28
N ILE A 102 -5.37 2.74 -2.82
CA ILE A 102 -6.62 2.63 -2.06
C ILE A 102 -7.70 1.82 -2.80
N GLN A 103 -7.71 1.86 -4.13
CA GLN A 103 -8.66 1.13 -4.97
C GLN A 103 -8.49 -0.40 -4.92
N ALA A 104 -7.37 -0.89 -4.40
CA ALA A 104 -7.11 -2.33 -4.28
C ALA A 104 -7.77 -2.98 -3.05
N TYR A 105 -8.36 -2.17 -2.15
CA TYR A 105 -9.07 -2.70 -0.99
C TYR A 105 -10.52 -3.06 -1.32
N GLU A 106 -11.07 -4.00 -0.57
CA GLU A 106 -12.50 -4.32 -0.63
C GLU A 106 -13.38 -3.12 -0.17
N PRO A 107 -14.62 -2.98 -0.68
CA PRO A 107 -15.47 -1.84 -0.36
C PRO A 107 -15.71 -1.60 1.14
N ARG A 108 -15.81 -2.68 1.93
CA ARG A 108 -15.95 -2.58 3.40
C ARG A 108 -14.72 -1.99 4.06
N VAL A 109 -13.55 -2.39 3.60
CA VAL A 109 -12.27 -1.85 4.09
C VAL A 109 -12.13 -0.39 3.68
N ILE A 110 -12.49 -0.04 2.45
CA ILE A 110 -12.51 1.36 1.97
C ILE A 110 -13.39 2.23 2.87
N ALA A 111 -14.59 1.77 3.22
CA ALA A 111 -15.47 2.51 4.14
C ALA A 111 -14.82 2.75 5.51
N THR A 112 -14.17 1.73 6.06
CA THR A 112 -13.40 1.85 7.32
C THR A 112 -12.25 2.85 7.20
N ILE A 113 -11.52 2.79 6.08
CA ILE A 113 -10.42 3.73 5.80
C ILE A 113 -10.96 5.16 5.75
N ILE A 114 -12.01 5.42 4.97
CA ILE A 114 -12.58 6.76 4.84
C ILE A 114 -13.04 7.31 6.19
N TYR A 115 -13.73 6.49 6.98
CA TYR A 115 -14.15 6.89 8.31
C TYR A 115 -12.97 7.19 9.24
N GLY A 116 -11.94 6.35 9.19
CA GLY A 116 -10.70 6.59 9.94
C GLY A 116 -9.94 7.83 9.48
N LEU A 117 -9.92 8.13 8.18
CA LEU A 117 -9.33 9.39 7.65
C LEU A 117 -10.05 10.62 8.18
N LYS A 118 -11.39 10.56 8.25
CA LYS A 118 -12.17 11.62 8.87
C LYS A 118 -11.77 11.82 10.34
N MET A 119 -11.69 10.73 11.11
CA MET A 119 -11.25 10.81 12.52
C MET A 119 -9.83 11.40 12.65
N ILE A 120 -8.89 10.98 11.80
CA ILE A 120 -7.52 11.50 11.78
C ILE A 120 -7.51 13.00 11.51
N GLN A 121 -8.28 13.45 10.52
CA GLN A 121 -8.37 14.86 10.15
C GLN A 121 -9.00 15.70 11.28
N GLU A 122 -10.06 15.20 11.91
CA GLU A 122 -10.71 15.85 13.06
C GLU A 122 -9.77 15.97 14.27
N MET A 123 -8.86 15.02 14.46
CA MET A 123 -7.83 15.07 15.52
C MET A 123 -6.65 15.99 15.17
N GLY A 124 -6.54 16.49 13.92
CA GLY A 124 -5.46 17.37 13.45
C GLY A 124 -4.34 16.65 12.69
N GLY A 125 -4.43 15.33 12.49
CA GLY A 125 -3.52 14.56 11.65
C GLY A 125 -3.69 14.90 10.16
N LYS A 126 -2.70 14.52 9.37
CA LYS A 126 -2.66 14.78 7.91
C LYS A 126 -2.61 13.47 7.14
N PHE A 127 -3.27 13.43 5.99
CA PHE A 127 -3.20 12.27 5.11
C PHE A 127 -3.00 12.65 3.64
N ALA A 128 -2.49 11.71 2.88
CA ALA A 128 -2.45 11.74 1.41
C ALA A 128 -2.91 10.37 0.88
N ILE A 129 -3.66 10.39 -0.21
CA ILE A 129 -4.03 9.19 -0.96
C ILE A 129 -3.30 9.23 -2.28
N ILE A 130 -2.56 8.16 -2.60
CA ILE A 130 -1.89 7.96 -3.88
C ILE A 130 -2.60 6.82 -4.59
N THR A 131 -3.05 7.05 -5.81
CA THR A 131 -3.78 6.03 -6.57
C THR A 131 -3.66 6.26 -8.07
N ALA A 132 -3.52 5.18 -8.83
CA ALA A 132 -3.55 5.25 -10.29
C ALA A 132 -4.97 5.53 -10.82
N THR A 133 -5.99 5.15 -10.06
CA THR A 133 -7.39 5.36 -10.42
C THR A 133 -8.16 5.89 -9.22
N PHE A 134 -8.94 6.94 -9.42
CA PHE A 134 -9.80 7.50 -8.39
C PHE A 134 -11.27 7.31 -8.80
N PRO A 135 -11.90 6.18 -8.41
CA PRO A 135 -13.26 5.88 -8.82
C PRO A 135 -14.26 6.91 -8.28
N PRO A 136 -15.27 7.31 -9.06
CA PRO A 136 -16.30 8.24 -8.60
C PRO A 136 -17.01 7.79 -7.30
N VAL A 137 -17.15 6.48 -7.10
CA VAL A 137 -17.73 5.91 -5.89
C VAL A 137 -16.88 6.21 -4.64
N LEU A 138 -15.55 6.25 -4.78
CA LEU A 138 -14.67 6.62 -3.67
C LEU A 138 -14.88 8.09 -3.27
N LYS A 139 -14.94 8.99 -4.26
CA LYS A 139 -15.26 10.40 -4.04
C LYS A 139 -16.60 10.57 -3.35
N TYR A 140 -17.63 9.87 -3.84
CA TYR A 140 -18.98 9.89 -3.24
C TYR A 140 -18.93 9.49 -1.75
N PHE A 141 -18.28 8.40 -1.40
CA PHE A 141 -18.16 7.98 -0.01
C PHE A 141 -17.35 8.97 0.84
N MET A 142 -16.29 9.53 0.33
CA MET A 142 -15.54 10.58 1.04
C MET A 142 -16.44 11.76 1.39
N GLU A 143 -17.23 12.24 0.45
CA GLU A 143 -18.18 13.34 0.65
C GLU A 143 -19.27 12.99 1.67
N GLN A 144 -19.83 11.76 1.63
CA GLN A 144 -20.82 11.28 2.61
C GLN A 144 -20.27 11.27 4.05
N TYR A 145 -18.98 11.03 4.22
CA TYR A 145 -18.32 11.10 5.52
C TYR A 145 -17.76 12.48 5.85
N GLY A 146 -18.07 13.51 5.05
CA GLY A 146 -17.69 14.89 5.29
C GLY A 146 -16.24 15.22 4.90
N LEU A 147 -15.57 14.38 4.11
CA LEU A 147 -14.30 14.70 3.46
C LEU A 147 -14.61 15.33 2.09
N VAL A 148 -14.69 16.66 2.05
CA VAL A 148 -15.10 17.43 0.88
C VAL A 148 -13.88 18.05 0.21
N GLU A 149 -13.81 17.93 -1.13
CA GLU A 149 -12.76 18.54 -1.93
C GLU A 149 -12.77 20.07 -1.78
N GLY A 150 -11.58 20.66 -1.69
CA GLY A 150 -11.41 22.10 -1.47
C GLY A 150 -11.57 22.54 0.00
N LYS A 151 -12.03 21.66 0.89
CA LYS A 151 -12.14 21.93 2.34
C LYS A 151 -11.25 21.02 3.16
N GLN A 152 -11.49 19.71 3.12
CA GLN A 152 -10.76 18.71 3.90
C GLN A 152 -9.60 18.07 3.14
N TYR A 153 -9.66 18.07 1.80
CA TYR A 153 -8.56 17.62 0.96
C TYR A 153 -8.48 18.40 -0.36
N ILE A 154 -7.35 18.30 -1.04
CA ILE A 154 -7.13 18.84 -2.38
C ILE A 154 -6.88 17.66 -3.32
N PHE A 155 -7.64 17.60 -4.42
CA PHE A 155 -7.40 16.64 -5.48
C PHE A 155 -6.41 17.20 -6.51
N LYS A 156 -5.41 16.39 -6.88
CA LYS A 156 -4.47 16.70 -7.95
C LYS A 156 -4.45 15.57 -8.96
N ASP A 157 -4.85 15.86 -10.19
CA ASP A 157 -4.79 14.93 -11.30
C ASP A 157 -3.47 15.11 -12.06
N PHE A 158 -2.64 14.06 -12.02
CA PHE A 158 -1.36 14.01 -12.74
C PHE A 158 -1.48 13.30 -14.10
N THR A 159 -2.70 12.92 -14.54
CA THR A 159 -2.95 12.29 -15.84
C THR A 159 -3.20 13.31 -16.95
N GLY A 160 -3.32 14.59 -16.61
CA GLY A 160 -3.62 15.69 -17.53
C GLY A 160 -2.54 15.95 -18.58
N LYS A 161 -2.90 16.74 -19.60
CA LYS A 161 -2.03 17.07 -20.75
C LYS A 161 -0.70 17.75 -20.37
N GLU A 162 -0.62 18.37 -19.20
CA GLU A 162 0.60 19.01 -18.67
C GLU A 162 1.70 18.01 -18.33
N TYR A 163 1.34 16.75 -18.06
CA TYR A 163 2.26 15.65 -17.73
C TYR A 163 2.43 14.69 -18.91
N GLN A 164 2.37 15.17 -20.15
CA GLN A 164 2.51 14.31 -21.34
C GLN A 164 3.86 13.60 -21.32
N VAL A 165 3.83 12.39 -20.77
CA VAL A 165 4.81 11.36 -21.07
C VAL A 165 4.62 10.98 -22.54
N GLU A 166 5.71 11.07 -23.30
CA GLU A 166 5.86 10.83 -24.74
C GLU A 166 4.70 10.12 -25.47
N LYS A 167 4.27 10.70 -26.60
CA LYS A 167 3.22 10.19 -27.53
C LYS A 167 3.48 8.80 -28.12
N TYR A 168 4.49 8.05 -27.67
CA TYR A 168 4.79 6.73 -28.21
C TYR A 168 3.97 5.67 -27.49
N PRO A 169 3.20 4.84 -28.22
CA PRO A 169 2.49 3.72 -27.62
C PRO A 169 3.51 2.75 -27.01
N ARG A 170 3.58 2.72 -25.68
CA ARG A 170 4.47 1.82 -24.94
C ARG A 170 4.10 0.35 -25.11
N HIS A 171 2.88 0.08 -25.53
CA HIS A 171 2.33 -1.27 -25.62
C HIS A 171 1.56 -1.45 -26.92
N LYS A 172 1.76 -2.61 -27.55
CA LYS A 172 0.89 -3.09 -28.61
C LYS A 172 -0.13 -4.05 -27.98
N VAL A 173 -1.40 -3.73 -28.11
CA VAL A 173 -2.49 -4.55 -27.57
C VAL A 173 -3.10 -5.38 -28.69
N GLU A 174 -3.25 -6.68 -28.48
CA GLU A 174 -3.95 -7.61 -29.35
C GLU A 174 -5.02 -8.31 -28.52
N ILE A 175 -6.28 -8.22 -28.95
CA ILE A 175 -7.41 -8.88 -28.31
C ILE A 175 -7.71 -10.16 -29.06
N ARG A 176 -7.71 -11.29 -28.36
CA ARG A 176 -8.06 -12.60 -28.92
C ARG A 176 -9.22 -13.20 -28.12
N HIS A 177 -10.24 -13.66 -28.84
CA HIS A 177 -11.40 -14.33 -28.27
C HIS A 177 -11.23 -15.87 -28.23
N SER A 178 -10.01 -16.33 -27.97
CA SER A 178 -9.64 -17.73 -27.88
C SER A 178 -8.98 -18.04 -26.55
N GLU A 179 -8.91 -19.31 -26.19
CA GLU A 179 -8.13 -19.75 -25.03
C GLU A 179 -6.64 -19.44 -25.24
N MET A 180 -5.94 -19.30 -24.11
CA MET A 180 -4.52 -19.02 -24.04
C MET A 180 -3.71 -20.17 -24.67
N ASN A 181 -2.94 -19.90 -25.71
CA ASN A 181 -2.11 -20.91 -26.38
C ASN A 181 -0.80 -21.12 -25.58
N LEU A 182 -0.65 -22.28 -24.95
CA LEU A 182 0.49 -22.62 -24.12
C LEU A 182 1.80 -22.74 -24.92
N ASP A 183 1.73 -23.26 -26.13
CA ASP A 183 2.92 -23.45 -26.97
C ASP A 183 3.45 -22.11 -27.46
N GLU A 184 2.58 -21.15 -27.73
CA GLU A 184 2.97 -19.77 -28.03
C GLU A 184 3.66 -19.12 -26.83
N ILE A 185 3.13 -19.32 -25.60
CA ILE A 185 3.74 -18.81 -24.37
C ILE A 185 5.13 -19.40 -24.17
N ARG A 186 5.27 -20.72 -24.32
CA ARG A 186 6.55 -21.42 -24.23
C ARG A 186 7.56 -20.92 -25.25
N LEU A 187 7.13 -20.76 -26.50
CA LEU A 187 7.98 -20.28 -27.59
C LEU A 187 8.48 -18.86 -27.32
N ARG A 188 7.58 -17.97 -26.90
CA ARG A 188 7.94 -16.60 -26.54
C ARG A 188 8.87 -16.55 -25.32
N GLY A 189 8.67 -17.43 -24.33
CA GLY A 189 9.46 -17.53 -23.13
C GLY A 189 10.92 -17.92 -23.34
N LYS A 190 11.25 -18.59 -24.48
CA LYS A 190 12.64 -18.94 -24.81
C LYS A 190 13.53 -17.70 -25.04
N ASN A 191 12.98 -16.62 -25.58
CA ASN A 191 13.75 -15.47 -26.03
C ASN A 191 13.43 -14.17 -25.28
N ARG A 192 12.40 -14.15 -24.41
CA ARG A 192 11.96 -12.97 -23.68
C ARG A 192 11.23 -13.32 -22.39
N LYS A 193 11.15 -12.38 -21.48
CA LYS A 193 10.30 -12.53 -20.29
C LYS A 193 8.83 -12.43 -20.68
N VAL A 194 8.02 -13.40 -20.27
CA VAL A 194 6.58 -13.45 -20.49
C VAL A 194 5.87 -13.44 -19.15
N LEU A 195 4.98 -12.48 -18.94
CA LEU A 195 4.10 -12.44 -17.78
C LEU A 195 2.72 -12.95 -18.18
N VAL A 196 2.23 -13.97 -17.49
CA VAL A 196 0.89 -14.51 -17.67
C VAL A 196 0.04 -14.17 -16.46
N ILE A 197 -1.06 -13.44 -16.68
CA ILE A 197 -1.96 -13.02 -15.62
C ILE A 197 -3.25 -13.83 -15.70
N CYS A 198 -3.65 -14.44 -14.60
CA CYS A 198 -4.89 -15.20 -14.48
C CYS A 198 -5.83 -14.52 -13.47
N ASN A 199 -7.12 -14.61 -13.70
CA ASN A 199 -8.15 -14.04 -12.82
C ASN A 199 -8.42 -14.87 -11.54
N THR A 200 -7.85 -16.08 -11.43
CA THR A 200 -7.95 -16.91 -10.22
C THR A 200 -6.64 -17.63 -9.93
N VAL A 201 -6.36 -17.86 -8.65
CA VAL A 201 -5.18 -18.61 -8.18
C VAL A 201 -5.16 -20.03 -8.74
N SER A 202 -6.31 -20.71 -8.72
CA SER A 202 -6.43 -22.08 -9.25
C SER A 202 -6.06 -22.16 -10.73
N LYS A 203 -6.47 -21.16 -11.55
CA LYS A 203 -6.12 -21.10 -12.96
C LYS A 203 -4.62 -20.84 -13.15
N ALA A 204 -4.03 -19.96 -12.35
CA ALA A 204 -2.60 -19.70 -12.39
C ALA A 204 -1.79 -20.95 -12.02
N GLN A 205 -2.16 -21.68 -10.97
CA GLN A 205 -1.50 -22.92 -10.56
C GLN A 205 -1.61 -24.03 -11.60
N LYS A 206 -2.80 -24.21 -12.21
CA LYS A 206 -2.99 -25.17 -13.30
C LYS A 206 -2.15 -24.84 -14.52
N LEU A 207 -2.03 -23.55 -14.84
CA LEU A 207 -1.24 -23.08 -15.97
C LEU A 207 0.26 -23.29 -15.70
N TYR A 208 0.74 -22.93 -14.50
CA TYR A 208 2.13 -23.14 -14.10
C TYR A 208 2.59 -24.60 -14.19
N LYS A 209 1.72 -25.56 -13.80
CA LYS A 209 2.02 -26.99 -13.91
C LYS A 209 2.08 -27.49 -15.34
N LYS A 210 1.49 -26.76 -16.32
CA LYS A 210 1.46 -27.12 -17.73
C LYS A 210 2.57 -26.45 -18.54
N LEU A 211 3.15 -25.35 -18.05
CA LEU A 211 4.25 -24.60 -18.68
C LEU A 211 5.61 -25.17 -18.30
#